data_18ad5f35d428ec280825b4955e87d1ec
#
_entry.id   18ad5f35d428ec280825b4955e87d1ec
#
_cell.length_a   1.000
_cell.length_b   1.000
_cell.length_c   1.000
_cell.angle_alpha   90.00
_cell.angle_beta   90.00
_cell.angle_gamma   90.00
#
_symmetry.space_group_name_H-M   'P 1'
#
loop_
_entity.id
_entity.type
_entity.pdbx_description
1 polymer ?
#
loop_
_entity_poly.entity_id
_entity_poly.type
_entity_poly.pdbx_seq_one_letter_code
_entity_poly.pdbx_strand_id
1 'polypeptide(L)'
;MQKTSPWLIATRVLFTFALIACIVFIFSNSMQIADVSSVASGRALTLMRKVFTRLGMPGIANRLTDHIVRKMAHFCEYMLEGFLLTLCLRVYTRRFVRHISWPILGGLLTALTDETIQMFSDGRSSQITDVWLDFSGVLTGILVGMFCLALCRMCYLLYKHRNED
;
A
#
# COMPACT_ATOMS: atom_id res chain seq x y z
N MET A 1 0.94 35.06 -10.11
CA MET A 1 1.18 33.86 -9.26
C MET A 1 -0.11 33.55 -8.50
N GLN A 2 -0.80 32.44 -8.81
CA GLN A 2 -1.98 32.04 -8.04
C GLN A 2 -1.53 31.65 -6.63
N LYS A 3 -2.03 32.33 -5.58
CA LYS A 3 -1.80 31.97 -4.18
C LYS A 3 -2.33 30.53 -3.97
N THR A 4 -1.43 29.60 -3.69
CA THR A 4 -1.84 28.24 -3.31
C THR A 4 -2.60 28.29 -2.01
N SER A 5 -3.81 27.71 -1.99
CA SER A 5 -4.63 27.67 -0.77
C SER A 5 -3.85 26.97 0.36
N PRO A 6 -3.89 27.50 1.61
CA PRO A 6 -3.22 26.86 2.77
C PRO A 6 -3.61 25.37 2.92
N TRP A 7 -4.86 25.03 2.65
CA TRP A 7 -5.36 23.65 2.68
C TRP A 7 -4.65 22.74 1.65
N LEU A 8 -4.32 23.28 0.47
CA LEU A 8 -3.59 22.50 -0.53
C LEU A 8 -2.14 22.23 -0.10
N ILE A 9 -1.53 23.19 0.58
CA ILE A 9 -0.18 23.01 1.13
C ILE A 9 -0.23 21.95 2.24
N ALA A 10 -1.18 22.07 3.17
CA ALA A 10 -1.35 21.11 4.26
C ALA A 10 -1.58 19.68 3.76
N THR A 11 -2.44 19.49 2.75
CA THR A 11 -2.70 18.16 2.17
C THR A 11 -1.48 17.59 1.44
N ARG A 12 -0.69 18.43 0.76
CA ARG A 12 0.58 18.00 0.15
C ARG A 12 1.57 17.50 1.20
N VAL A 13 1.78 18.28 2.25
CA VAL A 13 2.68 17.90 3.35
C VAL A 13 2.22 16.60 4.00
N LEU A 14 0.92 16.49 4.32
CA LEU A 14 0.35 15.30 4.95
C LEU A 14 0.57 14.03 4.12
N PHE A 15 0.20 14.05 2.84
CA PHE A 15 0.31 12.84 2.00
C PHE A 15 1.76 12.51 1.67
N THR A 16 2.63 13.51 1.48
CA THR A 16 4.06 13.26 1.28
C THR A 16 4.69 12.64 2.53
N PHE A 17 4.37 13.17 3.71
CA PHE A 17 4.86 12.61 4.97
C PHE A 17 4.33 11.18 5.18
N ALA A 18 3.03 10.94 4.94
CA ALA A 18 2.44 9.61 5.05
C ALA A 18 3.09 8.60 4.09
N LEU A 19 3.39 9.01 2.85
CA LEU A 19 4.08 8.18 1.86
C LEU A 19 5.50 7.84 2.32
N ILE A 20 6.27 8.84 2.76
CA ILE A 20 7.64 8.63 3.27
C ILE A 20 7.61 7.68 4.48
N ALA A 21 6.69 7.91 5.43
CA ALA A 21 6.54 7.05 6.59
C ALA A 21 6.17 5.60 6.20
N CYS A 22 5.32 5.42 5.19
CA CYS A 22 4.97 4.10 4.66
C CYS A 22 6.20 3.40 4.06
N ILE A 23 6.98 4.06 3.21
CA ILE A 23 8.20 3.50 2.59
C ILE A 23 9.24 3.15 3.67
N VAL A 24 9.46 4.03 4.64
CA VAL A 24 10.36 3.77 5.78
C VAL A 24 9.88 2.57 6.58
N PHE A 25 8.58 2.43 6.80
CA PHE A 25 8.00 1.28 7.50
C PHE A 25 8.24 -0.03 6.74
N ILE A 26 8.00 -0.06 5.41
CA ILE A 26 8.24 -1.22 4.54
C ILE A 26 9.73 -1.63 4.66
N PHE A 27 10.66 -0.72 4.41
CA PHE A 27 12.09 -1.03 4.48
C PHE A 27 12.55 -1.44 5.88
N SER A 28 11.99 -0.85 6.94
CA SER A 28 12.29 -1.25 8.32
C SER A 28 11.85 -2.69 8.61
N ASN A 29 10.70 -3.12 8.07
CA ASN A 29 10.23 -4.50 8.18
C ASN A 29 11.14 -5.46 7.39
N SER A 30 11.63 -5.03 6.24
CA SER A 30 12.50 -5.84 5.38
C SER A 30 13.91 -6.03 5.92
N MET A 31 14.42 -5.06 6.71
CA MET A 31 15.68 -5.19 7.42
C MET A 31 15.62 -6.13 8.64
N GLN A 32 14.43 -6.54 9.08
CA GLN A 32 14.32 -7.44 10.23
C GLN A 32 14.83 -8.84 9.89
N ILE A 33 15.59 -9.43 10.82
CA ILE A 33 16.05 -10.82 10.74
C ILE A 33 14.84 -11.76 10.65
N ALA A 34 14.97 -12.86 9.90
CA ALA A 34 13.89 -13.81 9.68
C ALA A 34 13.19 -14.29 10.96
N ASP A 35 13.95 -14.50 12.05
CA ASP A 35 13.41 -14.96 13.34
C ASP A 35 12.45 -13.94 13.98
N VAL A 36 12.79 -12.65 13.96
CA VAL A 36 11.92 -11.58 14.50
C VAL A 36 10.66 -11.44 13.66
N SER A 37 10.81 -11.47 12.35
CA SER A 37 9.70 -11.44 11.41
C SER A 37 8.76 -12.63 11.58
N SER A 38 9.30 -13.84 11.86
CA SER A 38 8.50 -15.05 12.05
C SER A 38 7.68 -15.03 13.34
N VAL A 39 8.18 -14.40 14.41
CA VAL A 39 7.41 -14.22 15.66
C VAL A 39 6.20 -13.31 15.43
N ALA A 40 6.39 -12.22 14.69
CA ALA A 40 5.31 -11.28 14.38
C ALA A 40 4.24 -11.91 13.49
N SER A 41 4.65 -12.58 12.41
CA SER A 41 3.73 -13.28 11.49
C SER A 41 3.04 -14.48 12.16
N GLY A 42 3.70 -15.19 13.08
CA GLY A 42 3.09 -16.27 13.87
C GLY A 42 1.95 -15.80 14.78
N ARG A 43 2.09 -14.60 15.38
CA ARG A 43 0.99 -13.97 16.14
C ARG A 43 -0.19 -13.62 15.23
N ALA A 44 0.09 -13.01 14.07
CA ALA A 44 -0.93 -12.69 13.09
C ALA A 44 -1.63 -13.94 12.55
N LEU A 45 -0.87 -15.00 12.25
CA LEU A 45 -1.39 -16.30 11.82
C LEU A 45 -2.36 -16.89 12.85
N THR A 46 -1.99 -16.85 14.14
CA THR A 46 -2.85 -17.36 15.23
C THR A 46 -4.15 -16.57 15.31
N LEU A 47 -4.08 -15.26 15.18
CA LEU A 47 -5.27 -14.40 15.18
C LEU A 47 -6.15 -14.68 13.97
N MET A 48 -5.57 -14.72 12.77
CA MET A 48 -6.30 -14.99 11.52
C MET A 48 -6.98 -16.36 11.55
N ARG A 49 -6.30 -17.40 12.02
CA ARG A 49 -6.88 -18.74 12.19
C ARG A 49 -8.09 -18.71 13.14
N LYS A 50 -8.01 -18.00 14.27
CA LYS A 50 -9.13 -17.83 15.18
C LYS A 50 -10.32 -17.12 14.53
N VAL A 51 -10.07 -16.05 13.76
CA VAL A 51 -11.10 -15.30 13.06
C VAL A 51 -11.80 -16.20 12.02
N PHE A 52 -11.04 -16.87 11.14
CA PHE A 52 -11.62 -17.74 10.11
C PHE A 52 -12.37 -18.94 10.70
N THR A 53 -11.90 -19.51 11.80
CA THR A 53 -12.62 -20.58 12.50
C THR A 53 -13.95 -20.08 13.07
N ARG A 54 -13.98 -18.86 13.66
CA ARG A 54 -15.22 -18.25 14.16
C ARG A 54 -16.21 -17.88 13.05
N LEU A 55 -15.71 -17.54 11.86
CA LEU A 55 -16.53 -17.27 10.67
C LEU A 55 -17.04 -18.57 10.00
N GLY A 56 -16.79 -19.74 10.57
CA GLY A 56 -17.24 -21.01 10.01
C GLY A 56 -16.41 -21.50 8.81
N MET A 57 -15.18 -20.97 8.64
CA MET A 57 -14.27 -21.32 7.53
C MET A 57 -13.01 -22.06 8.01
N PRO A 58 -13.13 -23.20 8.73
CA PRO A 58 -11.96 -23.92 9.28
C PRO A 58 -11.01 -24.44 8.18
N GLY A 59 -11.53 -24.73 6.98
CA GLY A 59 -10.72 -25.17 5.85
C GLY A 59 -9.72 -24.11 5.39
N ILE A 60 -10.08 -22.83 5.43
CA ILE A 60 -9.17 -21.72 5.14
C ILE A 60 -8.18 -21.55 6.29
N ALA A 61 -8.65 -21.59 7.53
CA ALA A 61 -7.81 -21.47 8.72
C ALA A 61 -6.65 -22.50 8.71
N ASN A 62 -6.93 -23.75 8.32
CA ASN A 62 -5.94 -24.82 8.28
C ASN A 62 -4.92 -24.69 7.13
N ARG A 63 -5.27 -23.98 6.06
CA ARG A 63 -4.36 -23.74 4.93
C ARG A 63 -3.44 -22.53 5.14
N LEU A 64 -3.73 -21.68 6.10
CA LEU A 64 -2.89 -20.54 6.41
C LEU A 64 -1.56 -21.03 7.02
N THR A 65 -0.45 -20.57 6.40
CA THR A 65 0.91 -20.77 6.88
C THR A 65 1.54 -19.42 7.22
N ASP A 66 2.61 -19.43 8.01
CA ASP A 66 3.36 -18.23 8.34
C ASP A 66 3.85 -17.50 7.07
N HIS A 67 4.35 -18.26 6.09
CA HIS A 67 4.76 -17.75 4.79
C HIS A 67 3.63 -17.02 4.02
N ILE A 68 2.41 -17.57 4.03
CA ILE A 68 1.25 -16.94 3.38
C ILE A 68 0.91 -15.64 4.09
N VAL A 69 0.88 -15.64 5.43
CA VAL A 69 0.56 -14.43 6.23
C VAL A 69 1.57 -13.33 5.97
N ARG A 70 2.86 -13.66 5.90
CA ARG A 70 3.92 -12.71 5.59
C ARG A 70 3.76 -12.12 4.18
N LYS A 71 3.49 -12.94 3.17
CA LYS A 71 3.23 -12.46 1.80
C LYS A 71 1.99 -11.58 1.72
N MET A 72 0.93 -11.91 2.46
CA MET A 72 -0.26 -11.05 2.55
C MET A 72 0.05 -9.70 3.21
N ALA A 73 0.89 -9.69 4.25
CA ALA A 73 1.32 -8.45 4.89
C ALA A 73 2.07 -7.54 3.92
N HIS A 74 3.06 -8.07 3.20
CA HIS A 74 3.77 -7.33 2.14
C HIS A 74 2.81 -6.79 1.07
N PHE A 75 1.93 -7.63 0.55
CA PHE A 75 0.92 -7.18 -0.41
C PHE A 75 0.09 -6.00 0.12
N CYS A 76 -0.35 -6.03 1.39
CA CYS A 76 -1.11 -4.95 2.01
C CYS A 76 -0.28 -3.67 2.23
N GLU A 77 0.98 -3.81 2.62
CA GLU A 77 1.92 -2.70 2.77
C GLU A 77 2.13 -1.98 1.44
N TYR A 78 2.38 -2.72 0.36
CA TYR A 78 2.53 -2.16 -0.99
C TYR A 78 1.22 -1.64 -1.59
N MET A 79 0.08 -2.23 -1.24
CA MET A 79 -1.22 -1.68 -1.61
C MET A 79 -1.45 -0.31 -0.95
N LEU A 80 -1.07 -0.15 0.31
CA LEU A 80 -1.12 1.14 0.99
C LEU A 80 -0.18 2.16 0.33
N GLU A 81 1.05 1.76 -0.03
CA GLU A 81 1.99 2.61 -0.76
C GLU A 81 1.40 3.09 -2.09
N GLY A 82 0.87 2.19 -2.91
CA GLY A 82 0.24 2.52 -4.20
C GLY A 82 -0.94 3.48 -4.05
N PHE A 83 -1.74 3.30 -3.01
CA PHE A 83 -2.83 4.21 -2.66
C PHE A 83 -2.29 5.61 -2.31
N LEU A 84 -1.27 5.71 -1.44
CA LEU A 84 -0.65 6.98 -1.05
C LEU A 84 0.05 7.67 -2.23
N LEU A 85 0.73 6.93 -3.10
CA LEU A 85 1.31 7.44 -4.34
C LEU A 85 0.25 8.10 -5.23
N THR A 86 -0.94 7.49 -5.33
CA THR A 86 -2.08 8.03 -6.06
C THR A 86 -2.59 9.34 -5.45
N LEU A 87 -2.73 9.40 -4.13
CA LEU A 87 -3.15 10.62 -3.43
C LEU A 87 -2.10 11.73 -3.56
N CYS A 88 -0.81 11.40 -3.43
CA CYS A 88 0.28 12.33 -3.68
C CYS A 88 0.21 12.89 -5.11
N LEU A 89 0.12 12.02 -6.12
CA LEU A 89 0.02 12.49 -7.50
C LEU A 89 -1.16 13.46 -7.67
N ARG A 90 -2.31 13.16 -7.08
CA ARG A 90 -3.54 13.98 -7.19
C ARG A 90 -3.40 15.38 -6.61
N VAL A 91 -2.69 15.55 -5.49
CA VAL A 91 -2.51 16.87 -4.86
C VAL A 91 -1.40 17.70 -5.53
N TYR A 92 -0.48 17.05 -6.26
CA TYR A 92 0.58 17.74 -6.99
C TYR A 92 0.21 18.08 -8.43
N THR A 93 -0.66 17.28 -9.10
CA THR A 93 -1.06 17.52 -10.49
C THR A 93 -2.55 17.38 -10.73
N ARG A 94 -3.09 18.26 -11.58
CA ARG A 94 -4.45 18.14 -12.09
C ARG A 94 -4.55 17.18 -13.28
N ARG A 95 -3.43 16.92 -13.97
CA ARG A 95 -3.34 16.05 -15.15
C ARG A 95 -2.96 14.62 -14.72
N PHE A 96 -3.79 14.05 -13.85
CA PHE A 96 -3.53 12.76 -13.20
C PHE A 96 -3.14 11.65 -14.19
N VAL A 97 -3.98 11.40 -15.20
CA VAL A 97 -3.77 10.30 -16.17
C VAL A 97 -2.45 10.46 -16.95
N ARG A 98 -2.04 11.71 -17.26
CA ARG A 98 -0.79 11.97 -17.98
C ARG A 98 0.44 11.58 -17.17
N HIS A 99 0.34 11.59 -15.86
CA HIS A 99 1.47 11.37 -14.95
C HIS A 99 1.35 10.07 -14.14
N ILE A 100 0.43 9.17 -14.51
CA ILE A 100 0.19 7.91 -13.79
C ILE A 100 1.42 6.98 -13.79
N SER A 101 2.33 7.15 -14.75
CA SER A 101 3.59 6.41 -14.81
C SER A 101 4.50 6.66 -13.59
N TRP A 102 4.41 7.83 -12.94
CA TRP A 102 5.23 8.13 -11.77
C TRP A 102 4.91 7.24 -10.56
N PRO A 103 3.64 7.09 -10.11
CA PRO A 103 3.28 6.11 -9.09
C PRO A 103 3.68 4.68 -9.45
N ILE A 104 3.45 4.27 -10.70
CA ILE A 104 3.77 2.91 -11.16
C ILE A 104 5.28 2.68 -11.07
N LEU A 105 6.09 3.59 -11.60
CA LEU A 105 7.54 3.48 -11.56
C LEU A 105 8.08 3.60 -10.13
N GLY A 106 7.53 4.51 -9.32
CA GLY A 106 7.93 4.68 -7.92
C GLY A 106 7.70 3.40 -7.12
N GLY A 107 6.50 2.81 -7.22
CA GLY A 107 6.20 1.55 -6.52
C GLY A 107 7.00 0.35 -7.04
N LEU A 108 7.33 0.29 -8.33
CA LEU A 108 8.23 -0.74 -8.84
C LEU A 108 9.66 -0.58 -8.27
N LEU A 109 10.15 0.65 -8.20
CA LEU A 109 11.48 0.93 -7.64
C LEU A 109 11.55 0.61 -6.14
N THR A 110 10.50 0.92 -5.37
CA THR A 110 10.43 0.53 -3.96
C THR A 110 10.43 -1.00 -3.81
N ALA A 111 9.64 -1.73 -4.58
CA ALA A 111 9.61 -3.20 -4.54
C ALA A 111 10.98 -3.83 -4.87
N LEU A 112 11.66 -3.31 -5.91
CA LEU A 112 13.01 -3.76 -6.26
C LEU A 112 14.05 -3.44 -5.16
N THR A 113 13.94 -2.26 -4.55
CA THR A 113 14.84 -1.84 -3.47
C THR A 113 14.62 -2.71 -2.23
N ASP A 114 13.37 -2.99 -1.90
CA ASP A 114 13.01 -3.84 -0.77
C ASP A 114 13.58 -5.24 -0.91
N GLU A 115 13.38 -5.88 -2.06
CA GLU A 115 13.91 -7.20 -2.34
C GLU A 115 15.45 -7.21 -2.32
N THR A 116 16.08 -6.11 -2.77
CA THR A 116 17.53 -5.94 -2.67
C THR A 116 17.98 -5.85 -1.21
N ILE A 117 17.24 -5.13 -0.35
CA ILE A 117 17.51 -5.07 1.10
C ILE A 117 17.40 -6.47 1.72
N GLN A 118 16.38 -7.25 1.32
CA GLN A 118 16.18 -8.60 1.84
C GLN A 118 17.32 -9.56 1.48
N MET A 119 18.01 -9.36 0.35
CA MET A 119 19.21 -10.14 -0.01
C MET A 119 20.34 -10.02 1.01
N PHE A 120 20.40 -8.90 1.72
CA PHE A 120 21.42 -8.63 2.75
C PHE A 120 20.93 -8.93 4.17
N SER A 121 19.71 -9.41 4.34
CA SER A 121 19.12 -9.73 5.65
C SER A 121 19.28 -11.21 5.95
N ASP A 122 19.87 -11.54 7.11
CA ASP A 122 20.15 -12.93 7.49
C ASP A 122 18.89 -13.79 7.55
N GLY A 123 18.96 -14.96 6.93
CA GLY A 123 17.89 -15.95 6.92
C GLY A 123 16.72 -15.66 5.96
N ARG A 124 16.81 -14.63 5.12
CA ARG A 124 15.84 -14.34 4.06
C ARG A 124 16.34 -14.82 2.70
N SER A 125 15.42 -15.37 1.90
CA SER A 125 15.68 -15.71 0.50
C SER A 125 14.96 -14.70 -0.38
N SER A 126 15.72 -13.89 -1.10
CA SER A 126 15.18 -12.99 -2.13
C SER A 126 14.70 -13.78 -3.34
N GLN A 127 13.51 -13.46 -3.83
CA GLN A 127 12.92 -14.11 -5.01
C GLN A 127 12.26 -13.07 -5.92
N ILE A 128 12.53 -13.17 -7.21
CA ILE A 128 11.88 -12.29 -8.23
C ILE A 128 10.34 -12.35 -8.14
N THR A 129 9.79 -13.49 -7.73
CA THR A 129 8.35 -13.65 -7.51
C THR A 129 7.79 -12.72 -6.43
N ASP A 130 8.60 -12.37 -5.44
CA ASP A 130 8.17 -11.49 -4.34
C ASP A 130 8.12 -10.04 -4.83
N VAL A 131 9.04 -9.59 -5.71
CA VAL A 131 8.93 -8.31 -6.41
C VAL A 131 7.59 -8.19 -7.16
N TRP A 132 7.17 -9.25 -7.86
CA TRP A 132 5.89 -9.23 -8.58
C TRP A 132 4.68 -9.19 -7.66
N LEU A 133 4.75 -9.87 -6.52
CA LEU A 133 3.69 -9.82 -5.51
C LEU A 133 3.54 -8.40 -4.95
N ASP A 134 4.65 -7.80 -4.55
CA ASP A 134 4.71 -6.45 -3.98
C ASP A 134 4.22 -5.42 -5.01
N PHE A 135 4.72 -5.49 -6.23
CA PHE A 135 4.28 -4.62 -7.32
C PHE A 135 2.79 -4.81 -7.66
N SER A 136 2.25 -6.03 -7.55
CA SER A 136 0.81 -6.26 -7.70
C SER A 136 0.00 -5.57 -6.60
N GLY A 137 0.54 -5.51 -5.38
CA GLY A 137 0.01 -4.70 -4.28
C GLY A 137 -0.04 -3.22 -4.65
N VAL A 138 1.07 -2.66 -5.15
CA VAL A 138 1.14 -1.26 -5.62
C VAL A 138 0.06 -0.98 -6.66
N LEU A 139 -0.04 -1.81 -7.70
CA LEU A 139 -1.04 -1.62 -8.76
C LEU A 139 -2.47 -1.66 -8.20
N THR A 140 -2.75 -2.60 -7.30
CA THR A 140 -4.05 -2.68 -6.62
C THR A 140 -4.33 -1.41 -5.82
N GLY A 141 -3.35 -0.89 -5.08
CA GLY A 141 -3.46 0.36 -4.32
C GLY A 141 -3.72 1.57 -5.22
N ILE A 142 -3.05 1.65 -6.37
CA ILE A 142 -3.30 2.69 -7.38
C ILE A 142 -4.75 2.62 -7.89
N LEU A 143 -5.24 1.43 -8.24
CA LEU A 143 -6.62 1.24 -8.71
C LEU A 143 -7.64 1.63 -7.63
N VAL A 144 -7.45 1.22 -6.39
CA VAL A 144 -8.29 1.60 -5.25
C VAL A 144 -8.27 3.12 -5.05
N GLY A 145 -7.10 3.75 -5.10
CA GLY A 145 -6.96 5.20 -4.99
C GLY A 145 -7.69 5.95 -6.11
N MET A 146 -7.57 5.49 -7.35
CA MET A 146 -8.30 6.05 -8.49
C MET A 146 -9.82 5.92 -8.31
N PHE A 147 -10.28 4.76 -7.86
CA PHE A 147 -11.69 4.51 -7.60
C PHE A 147 -12.24 5.44 -6.50
N CYS A 148 -11.52 5.56 -5.38
CA CYS A 148 -11.90 6.48 -4.30
C CYS A 148 -11.96 7.94 -4.78
N LEU A 149 -10.98 8.39 -5.57
CA LEU A 149 -10.98 9.74 -6.14
C LEU A 149 -12.16 9.97 -7.10
N ALA A 150 -12.51 8.97 -7.91
CA ALA A 150 -13.67 9.03 -8.80
C ALA A 150 -14.99 9.11 -8.02
N LEU A 151 -15.14 8.29 -6.97
CA LEU A 151 -16.31 8.34 -6.08
C LEU A 151 -16.45 9.70 -5.39
N CYS A 152 -15.38 10.21 -4.81
CA CYS A 152 -15.38 11.52 -4.16
C CYS A 152 -15.78 12.63 -5.14
N ARG A 153 -15.28 12.59 -6.38
CA ARG A 153 -15.66 13.54 -7.44
C ARG A 153 -17.14 13.42 -7.79
N MET A 154 -17.64 12.21 -7.95
CA MET A 154 -19.04 11.97 -8.27
C MET A 154 -19.98 12.47 -7.15
N CYS A 155 -19.67 12.15 -5.89
CA CYS A 155 -20.43 12.64 -4.73
C CYS A 155 -20.44 14.18 -4.67
N TYR A 156 -19.31 14.81 -4.94
CA TYR A 156 -19.22 16.27 -4.98
C TYR A 156 -20.09 16.89 -6.07
N LEU A 157 -20.09 16.31 -7.27
CA LEU A 157 -20.91 16.80 -8.39
C LEU A 157 -22.42 16.64 -8.11
N LEU A 158 -22.82 15.51 -7.53
CA LEU A 158 -24.22 15.27 -7.15
C LEU A 158 -24.67 16.25 -6.05
N TYR A 159 -23.84 16.50 -5.04
CA TYR A 159 -24.12 17.47 -3.99
C TYR A 159 -24.26 18.89 -4.56
N LYS A 160 -23.38 19.28 -5.47
CA LYS A 160 -23.42 20.61 -6.11
C LYS A 160 -24.70 20.78 -6.93
N HIS A 161 -25.08 19.81 -7.75
CA HIS A 161 -26.31 19.86 -8.57
C HIS A 161 -27.57 19.99 -7.69
N ARG A 162 -27.63 19.24 -6.60
CA ARG A 162 -28.77 19.30 -5.67
C ARG A 162 -28.96 20.67 -4.99
N ASN A 163 -27.92 21.48 -4.87
CA ASN A 163 -27.99 22.79 -4.21
C ASN A 163 -28.13 23.96 -5.21
N GLU A 164 -28.13 23.68 -6.52
CA GLU A 164 -28.34 24.67 -7.59
C GLU A 164 -29.79 24.62 -8.12
N ASP A 165 -30.57 23.58 -7.74
CA ASP A 165 -32.03 23.46 -7.97
C ASP A 165 -32.81 23.92 -6.74
#